data_d5350e8e63d73862ae58f4dfa791edcd
#
_entry.id   d5350e8e63d73862ae58f4dfa791edcd
#
_cell.length_a   1.000
_cell.length_b   1.000
_cell.length_c   1.000
_cell.angle_alpha   90.00
_cell.angle_beta   90.00
_cell.angle_gamma   90.00
#
_symmetry.space_group_name_H-M   'P 1'
#
loop_
_entity.id
_entity.type
_entity.pdbx_description
1 polymer ?
#
loop_
_entity_poly.entity_id
_entity_poly.type
_entity_poly.pdbx_seq_one_letter_code
_entity_poly.pdbx_strand_id
1 'polypeptide(L)'
;MKRLLIPLLALAGLLLGGCSSLLFYPEPVVQITPARAGLEYRDVSLTTADGVRLRAWWLPAKKGVPVKGTVLYLHGNGGNLSWHLGGTWWLPAEGYQVLMLDYRGYGQSEGEPGLPEVYRDIDAAFAWLDQAPEVKGTERVLLGQSLGGALAIHYLAGHPERQEQFKALVFDGVPASYRGIARHMLDGAWLTWPLQVPLSWLVPDGDSAIHSVARLSGAPMLFFHSIDDTIVPLENGIALYRQARPPKVLQLTRGGHVQTFAEATWQEVMLRFLDDPHGFTGLRRLAEIPNRESAQPEGNP
;
A
#
# COMPACT_ATOMS: atom_id res chain seq x y z
N MET A 1 14.65 -23.45 -40.21
CA MET A 1 13.55 -23.23 -39.27
C MET A 1 13.85 -23.67 -37.84
N LYS A 2 14.44 -24.83 -37.56
CA LYS A 2 14.76 -25.29 -36.17
C LYS A 2 15.78 -24.40 -35.41
N ARG A 3 16.72 -23.72 -36.08
CA ARG A 3 17.76 -22.89 -35.45
C ARG A 3 17.29 -21.53 -34.98
N LEU A 4 16.12 -21.05 -35.42
CA LEU A 4 15.50 -19.80 -34.95
C LEU A 4 14.47 -20.04 -33.84
N LEU A 5 13.95 -21.26 -33.68
CA LEU A 5 12.97 -21.59 -32.64
C LEU A 5 13.57 -21.59 -31.22
N ILE A 6 14.83 -22.02 -31.08
CA ILE A 6 15.49 -22.12 -29.77
C ILE A 6 15.71 -20.73 -29.13
N PRO A 7 16.26 -19.73 -29.83
CA PRO A 7 16.38 -18.40 -29.25
C PRO A 7 15.02 -17.70 -29.06
N LEU A 8 14.01 -17.99 -29.89
CA LEU A 8 12.64 -17.49 -29.68
C LEU A 8 11.97 -18.12 -28.44
N LEU A 9 12.17 -19.42 -28.21
CA LEU A 9 11.66 -20.09 -27.00
C LEU A 9 12.43 -19.68 -25.75
N ALA A 10 13.74 -19.42 -25.84
CA ALA A 10 14.53 -18.89 -24.75
C ALA A 10 14.15 -17.43 -24.42
N LEU A 11 13.89 -16.62 -25.45
CA LEU A 11 13.38 -15.25 -25.28
C LEU A 11 11.94 -15.24 -24.73
N ALA A 12 11.08 -16.15 -25.20
CA ALA A 12 9.75 -16.35 -24.66
C ALA A 12 9.80 -16.88 -23.21
N GLY A 13 10.74 -17.75 -22.86
CA GLY A 13 10.97 -18.24 -21.50
C GLY A 13 11.47 -17.14 -20.56
N LEU A 14 12.33 -16.24 -21.03
CA LEU A 14 12.77 -15.03 -20.33
C LEU A 14 11.62 -14.00 -20.15
N LEU A 15 10.69 -13.96 -21.11
CA LEU A 15 9.50 -13.09 -21.03
C LEU A 15 8.37 -13.70 -20.20
N LEU A 16 8.35 -15.05 -20.04
CA LEU A 16 7.35 -15.77 -19.25
C LEU A 16 7.77 -15.96 -17.78
N GLY A 17 9.05 -15.81 -17.45
CA GLY A 17 9.52 -15.66 -16.08
C GLY A 17 9.19 -14.24 -15.61
N GLY A 18 7.90 -14.00 -15.36
CA GLY A 18 7.28 -12.70 -15.21
C GLY A 18 8.16 -11.69 -14.50
N CYS A 19 8.44 -10.56 -15.16
CA CYS A 19 9.16 -9.43 -14.58
C CYS A 19 8.34 -8.73 -13.47
N SER A 20 7.92 -9.48 -12.45
CA SER A 20 7.28 -8.89 -11.27
C SER A 20 8.23 -7.93 -10.54
N SER A 21 9.55 -8.13 -10.68
CA SER A 21 10.58 -7.20 -10.20
C SER A 21 10.45 -5.80 -10.81
N LEU A 22 9.83 -5.64 -11.98
CA LEU A 22 9.53 -4.33 -12.56
C LEU A 22 8.51 -3.52 -11.75
N LEU A 23 7.79 -4.16 -10.82
CA LEU A 23 6.85 -3.50 -9.93
C LEU A 23 7.51 -2.92 -8.68
N PHE A 24 8.78 -3.23 -8.42
CA PHE A 24 9.45 -2.88 -7.17
C PHE A 24 10.68 -2.02 -7.44
N TYR A 25 10.81 -0.90 -6.73
CA TYR A 25 11.92 0.05 -6.85
C TYR A 25 12.61 0.27 -5.49
N PRO A 26 13.30 -0.76 -4.96
CA PRO A 26 13.95 -0.68 -3.66
C PRO A 26 15.15 0.25 -3.68
N GLU A 27 15.37 0.98 -2.56
CA GLU A 27 16.55 1.77 -2.29
C GLU A 27 17.21 1.25 -0.99
N PRO A 28 18.49 0.81 -1.03
CA PRO A 28 19.14 0.23 0.15
C PRO A 28 19.54 1.27 1.21
N VAL A 29 19.70 2.55 0.81
CA VAL A 29 20.22 3.59 1.69
C VAL A 29 19.10 4.15 2.59
N VAL A 30 19.27 3.97 3.90
CA VAL A 30 18.38 4.59 4.90
C VAL A 30 18.75 6.07 5.06
N GLN A 31 17.86 6.97 4.67
CA GLN A 31 18.08 8.41 4.67
C GLN A 31 17.91 9.02 6.06
N ILE A 32 16.88 8.60 6.78
CA ILE A 32 16.55 9.09 8.12
C ILE A 32 16.03 7.94 8.98
N THR A 33 16.42 7.91 10.24
CA THR A 33 15.84 6.98 11.21
C THR A 33 14.76 7.68 12.04
N PRO A 34 13.82 6.95 12.66
CA PRO A 34 12.81 7.54 13.54
C PRO A 34 13.42 8.37 14.70
N ALA A 35 14.59 7.98 15.22
CA ALA A 35 15.27 8.76 16.25
C ALA A 35 15.64 10.18 15.79
N ARG A 36 16.04 10.36 14.53
CA ARG A 36 16.31 11.71 13.98
C ARG A 36 15.05 12.56 13.84
N ALA A 37 13.89 11.91 13.77
CA ALA A 37 12.57 12.56 13.82
C ALA A 37 12.04 12.73 15.25
N GLY A 38 12.85 12.42 16.28
CA GLY A 38 12.48 12.55 17.70
C GLY A 38 11.56 11.43 18.21
N LEU A 39 11.49 10.32 17.51
CA LEU A 39 10.65 9.16 17.87
C LEU A 39 11.48 8.09 18.58
N GLU A 40 10.90 7.51 19.62
CA GLU A 40 11.40 6.24 20.15
C GLU A 40 11.14 5.13 19.13
N TYR A 41 12.11 4.26 18.90
CA TYR A 41 11.95 3.10 18.05
C TYR A 41 12.96 2.02 18.39
N ARG A 42 12.73 0.83 17.87
CA ARG A 42 13.73 -0.24 17.82
C ARG A 42 13.69 -0.92 16.46
N ASP A 43 14.85 -1.38 16.00
CA ASP A 43 14.94 -2.29 14.88
C ASP A 43 14.35 -3.66 15.25
N VAL A 44 13.57 -4.22 14.33
CA VAL A 44 13.02 -5.57 14.43
C VAL A 44 13.56 -6.39 13.27
N SER A 45 14.11 -7.54 13.58
CA SER A 45 14.52 -8.52 12.57
C SER A 45 13.44 -9.60 12.47
N LEU A 46 12.94 -9.81 11.26
CA LEU A 46 11.98 -10.85 10.94
C LEU A 46 12.66 -11.89 10.05
N THR A 47 12.21 -13.14 10.10
CA THR A 47 12.69 -14.19 9.19
C THR A 47 11.48 -14.79 8.51
N THR A 48 11.49 -14.80 7.18
CA THR A 48 10.44 -15.40 6.37
C THR A 48 10.54 -16.92 6.36
N ALA A 49 9.48 -17.61 5.94
CA ALA A 49 9.47 -19.07 5.84
C ALA A 49 10.53 -19.63 4.87
N ASP A 50 10.96 -18.84 3.90
CA ASP A 50 12.04 -19.17 2.96
C ASP A 50 13.41 -18.68 3.41
N GLY A 51 13.55 -18.22 4.68
CA GLY A 51 14.81 -17.91 5.32
C GLY A 51 15.38 -16.52 5.04
N VAL A 52 14.63 -15.63 4.36
CA VAL A 52 15.05 -14.25 4.11
C VAL A 52 14.92 -13.43 5.39
N ARG A 53 15.98 -12.69 5.72
CA ARG A 53 15.97 -11.78 6.86
C ARG A 53 15.46 -10.41 6.43
N LEU A 54 14.40 -9.95 7.11
CA LEU A 54 13.78 -8.65 6.87
C LEU A 54 14.08 -7.69 8.01
N ARG A 55 14.06 -6.41 7.70
CA ARG A 55 14.10 -5.31 8.65
C ARG A 55 12.72 -4.68 8.79
N ALA A 56 12.39 -4.35 10.01
CA ALA A 56 11.22 -3.59 10.34
C ALA A 56 11.58 -2.58 11.44
N TRP A 57 10.79 -1.52 11.55
CA TRP A 57 10.85 -0.61 12.68
C TRP A 57 9.62 -0.79 13.56
N TRP A 58 9.87 -0.93 14.85
CA TRP A 58 8.84 -0.87 15.87
C TRP A 58 8.85 0.51 16.52
N LEU A 59 7.78 1.25 16.36
CA LEU A 59 7.55 2.53 17.02
C LEU A 59 6.55 2.29 18.16
N PRO A 60 6.96 2.35 19.43
CA PRO A 60 6.03 2.27 20.56
C PRO A 60 5.15 3.51 20.63
N ALA A 61 4.00 3.42 21.25
CA ALA A 61 3.23 4.60 21.62
C ALA A 61 4.08 5.53 22.49
N LYS A 62 3.91 6.85 22.35
CA LYS A 62 4.65 7.85 23.10
C LYS A 62 4.51 7.62 24.60
N LYS A 63 5.63 7.67 25.33
CA LYS A 63 5.65 7.47 26.79
C LYS A 63 4.65 8.39 27.48
N GLY A 64 3.82 7.81 28.33
CA GLY A 64 2.78 8.53 29.08
C GLY A 64 1.44 8.68 28.32
N VAL A 65 1.36 8.22 27.06
CA VAL A 65 0.12 8.14 26.30
C VAL A 65 -0.42 6.71 26.38
N PRO A 66 -1.70 6.50 26.74
CA PRO A 66 -2.30 5.17 26.76
C PRO A 66 -2.27 4.51 25.37
N VAL A 67 -1.94 3.22 25.31
CA VAL A 67 -1.95 2.46 24.05
C VAL A 67 -3.39 2.26 23.62
N LYS A 68 -3.74 2.74 22.42
CA LYS A 68 -5.05 2.56 21.78
C LYS A 68 -5.09 1.39 20.81
N GLY A 69 -3.94 1.04 20.21
CA GLY A 69 -3.89 -0.04 19.24
C GLY A 69 -2.50 -0.19 18.61
N THR A 70 -2.39 -1.16 17.71
CA THR A 70 -1.19 -1.48 16.94
C THR A 70 -1.47 -1.40 15.45
N VAL A 71 -0.68 -0.62 14.75
CA VAL A 71 -0.75 -0.45 13.28
C VAL A 71 0.30 -1.32 12.62
N LEU A 72 -0.11 -2.22 11.72
CA LEU A 72 0.77 -2.81 10.72
C LEU A 72 0.82 -1.85 9.53
N TYR A 73 1.99 -1.30 9.27
CA TYR A 73 2.20 -0.40 8.15
C TYR A 73 2.94 -1.08 7.00
N LEU A 74 2.32 -1.07 5.83
CA LEU A 74 2.85 -1.56 4.58
C LEU A 74 3.07 -0.39 3.63
N HIS A 75 4.35 -0.08 3.38
CA HIS A 75 4.74 1.13 2.66
C HIS A 75 4.54 1.02 1.14
N GLY A 76 4.57 2.17 0.47
CA GLY A 76 4.47 2.29 -0.97
C GLY A 76 5.72 1.83 -1.71
N ASN A 77 5.66 1.88 -3.03
CA ASN A 77 6.80 1.58 -3.88
C ASN A 77 7.84 2.72 -3.84
N GLY A 78 9.07 2.36 -4.18
CA GLY A 78 10.20 3.29 -4.17
C GLY A 78 10.78 3.57 -2.78
N GLY A 79 12.10 3.66 -2.67
CA GLY A 79 12.78 3.97 -1.43
C GLY A 79 12.83 2.80 -0.44
N ASN A 80 12.54 3.07 0.82
CA ASN A 80 12.48 2.15 1.96
C ASN A 80 11.72 2.83 3.12
N LEU A 81 11.68 2.22 4.30
CA LEU A 81 10.98 2.78 5.48
C LEU A 81 11.34 4.23 5.78
N SER A 82 12.58 4.66 5.53
CA SER A 82 13.00 6.04 5.80
C SER A 82 12.32 7.08 4.90
N TRP A 83 11.92 6.68 3.71
CA TRP A 83 11.17 7.54 2.78
C TRP A 83 9.68 7.63 3.15
N HIS A 84 9.18 6.58 3.83
CA HIS A 84 7.77 6.40 4.14
C HIS A 84 7.42 6.72 5.60
N LEU A 85 8.39 7.16 6.40
CA LEU A 85 8.17 7.54 7.81
C LEU A 85 7.07 8.61 7.95
N GLY A 86 6.93 9.48 6.94
CA GLY A 86 5.89 10.52 6.87
C GLY A 86 4.46 10.00 7.00
N GLY A 87 4.21 8.74 6.63
CA GLY A 87 2.88 8.10 6.76
C GLY A 87 2.50 7.77 8.20
N THR A 88 3.47 7.65 9.11
CA THR A 88 3.24 7.03 10.43
C THR A 88 3.82 7.79 11.63
N TRP A 89 4.75 8.74 11.42
CA TRP A 89 5.51 9.42 12.47
C TRP A 89 4.65 10.05 13.58
N TRP A 90 3.44 10.43 13.27
CA TRP A 90 2.48 11.07 14.14
C TRP A 90 1.69 10.10 15.03
N LEU A 91 1.54 8.84 14.62
CA LEU A 91 0.72 7.82 15.28
C LEU A 91 1.16 7.51 16.73
N PRO A 92 2.47 7.45 17.06
CA PRO A 92 2.91 7.26 18.45
C PRO A 92 2.39 8.30 19.43
N ALA A 93 2.28 9.56 18.99
CA ALA A 93 1.76 10.65 19.83
C ALA A 93 0.25 10.50 20.11
N GLU A 94 -0.46 9.79 19.26
CA GLU A 94 -1.90 9.51 19.36
C GLU A 94 -2.22 8.19 20.08
N GLY A 95 -1.18 7.48 20.57
CA GLY A 95 -1.33 6.24 21.33
C GLY A 95 -1.32 4.97 20.47
N TYR A 96 -0.94 5.06 19.20
CA TYR A 96 -0.80 3.89 18.33
C TYR A 96 0.65 3.44 18.24
N GLN A 97 0.88 2.16 18.50
CA GLN A 97 2.15 1.49 18.21
C GLN A 97 2.20 1.15 16.73
N VAL A 98 3.38 1.15 16.10
CA VAL A 98 3.49 0.89 14.67
C VAL A 98 4.58 -0.13 14.38
N LEU A 99 4.24 -1.20 13.66
CA LEU A 99 5.21 -2.06 12.99
C LEU A 99 5.30 -1.62 11.52
N MET A 100 6.43 -1.06 11.13
CA MET A 100 6.75 -0.66 9.76
C MET A 100 7.65 -1.74 9.15
N LEU A 101 7.22 -2.36 8.05
CA LEU A 101 7.94 -3.44 7.39
C LEU A 101 8.67 -2.94 6.15
N ASP A 102 9.99 -3.17 6.05
CA ASP A 102 10.70 -3.18 4.76
C ASP A 102 10.59 -4.56 4.12
N TYR A 103 10.00 -4.63 2.94
CA TYR A 103 9.92 -5.88 2.19
C TYR A 103 11.31 -6.36 1.78
N ARG A 104 11.42 -7.63 1.36
CA ARG A 104 12.67 -8.17 0.79
C ARG A 104 13.24 -7.24 -0.27
N GLY A 105 14.56 -7.02 -0.23
CA GLY A 105 15.29 -6.14 -1.13
C GLY A 105 15.18 -4.64 -0.80
N TYR A 106 14.24 -4.20 0.05
CA TYR A 106 14.11 -2.81 0.48
C TYR A 106 14.97 -2.51 1.70
N GLY A 107 15.57 -1.32 1.72
CA GLY A 107 16.36 -0.83 2.85
C GLY A 107 17.47 -1.81 3.24
N GLN A 108 17.39 -2.35 4.43
CA GLN A 108 18.33 -3.34 4.96
C GLN A 108 17.77 -4.76 4.99
N SER A 109 16.61 -5.01 4.38
CA SER A 109 16.07 -6.34 4.18
C SER A 109 16.85 -7.08 3.10
N GLU A 110 17.06 -8.36 3.32
CA GLU A 110 17.74 -9.25 2.35
C GLU A 110 16.78 -9.67 1.22
N GLY A 111 17.32 -10.40 0.24
CA GLY A 111 16.55 -10.98 -0.86
C GLY A 111 16.26 -10.01 -1.99
N GLU A 112 15.43 -10.46 -2.93
CA GLU A 112 15.01 -9.69 -4.09
C GLU A 112 13.48 -9.59 -4.09
N PRO A 113 12.90 -8.39 -4.34
CA PRO A 113 11.46 -8.22 -4.31
C PRO A 113 10.80 -8.82 -5.54
N GLY A 114 9.66 -9.44 -5.35
CA GLY A 114 8.89 -10.06 -6.42
C GLY A 114 7.58 -10.64 -5.92
N LEU A 115 6.72 -10.97 -6.85
CA LEU A 115 5.48 -11.70 -6.60
C LEU A 115 5.66 -13.16 -7.03
N PRO A 116 5.25 -14.12 -6.19
CA PRO A 116 4.46 -13.97 -4.95
C PRO A 116 5.30 -13.84 -3.66
N GLU A 117 6.62 -13.79 -3.74
CA GLU A 117 7.55 -13.92 -2.61
C GLU A 117 7.31 -12.86 -1.51
N VAL A 118 6.93 -11.63 -1.87
CA VAL A 118 6.64 -10.53 -0.93
C VAL A 118 5.50 -10.86 0.06
N TYR A 119 4.62 -11.79 -0.28
CA TYR A 119 3.56 -12.22 0.64
C TYR A 119 4.10 -13.00 1.84
N ARG A 120 5.27 -13.68 1.70
CA ARG A 120 5.97 -14.31 2.83
C ARG A 120 6.56 -13.27 3.80
N ASP A 121 6.83 -12.07 3.30
CA ASP A 121 7.29 -10.96 4.14
C ASP A 121 6.14 -10.44 5.02
N ILE A 122 4.95 -10.35 4.44
CA ILE A 122 3.73 -10.00 5.17
C ILE A 122 3.42 -11.09 6.21
N ASP A 123 3.55 -12.39 5.86
CA ASP A 123 3.41 -13.50 6.82
C ASP A 123 4.37 -13.37 8.00
N ALA A 124 5.63 -13.00 7.75
CA ALA A 124 6.62 -12.80 8.81
C ALA A 124 6.26 -11.63 9.73
N ALA A 125 5.69 -10.54 9.19
CA ALA A 125 5.18 -9.43 10.00
C ALA A 125 3.99 -9.86 10.87
N PHE A 126 3.05 -10.64 10.34
CA PHE A 126 1.95 -11.22 11.11
C PHE A 126 2.45 -12.16 12.22
N ALA A 127 3.40 -13.04 11.92
CA ALA A 127 3.98 -13.94 12.90
C ALA A 127 4.64 -13.18 14.06
N TRP A 128 5.30 -12.06 13.77
CA TRP A 128 5.84 -11.20 14.81
C TRP A 128 4.74 -10.52 15.64
N LEU A 129 3.71 -9.97 15.00
CA LEU A 129 2.57 -9.34 15.70
C LEU A 129 1.84 -10.33 16.61
N ASP A 130 1.77 -11.60 16.24
CA ASP A 130 1.12 -12.65 17.04
C ASP A 130 1.94 -13.01 18.29
N GLN A 131 3.25 -12.82 18.27
CA GLN A 131 4.18 -13.21 19.33
C GLN A 131 4.63 -12.05 20.21
N ALA A 132 4.61 -10.80 19.70
CA ALA A 132 5.13 -9.65 20.41
C ALA A 132 4.30 -9.32 21.66
N PRO A 133 4.91 -9.32 22.88
CA PRO A 133 4.18 -9.05 24.10
C PRO A 133 3.48 -7.69 24.12
N GLU A 134 4.08 -6.70 23.45
CA GLU A 134 3.57 -5.32 23.37
C GLU A 134 2.28 -5.22 22.56
N VAL A 135 2.04 -6.17 21.66
CA VAL A 135 0.86 -6.22 20.80
C VAL A 135 -0.28 -6.98 21.46
N LYS A 136 0.04 -7.80 22.47
CA LYS A 136 -0.96 -8.65 23.12
C LYS A 136 -2.07 -7.81 23.77
N GLY A 137 -3.32 -8.09 23.36
CA GLY A 137 -4.50 -7.39 23.89
C GLY A 137 -4.75 -6.02 23.27
N THR A 138 -3.97 -5.60 22.28
CA THR A 138 -4.23 -4.36 21.53
C THR A 138 -5.07 -4.64 20.28
N GLU A 139 -5.94 -3.69 19.93
CA GLU A 139 -6.64 -3.72 18.65
C GLU A 139 -5.66 -3.50 17.50
N ARG A 140 -5.81 -4.25 16.42
CA ARG A 140 -4.94 -4.14 15.26
C ARG A 140 -5.59 -3.32 14.15
N VAL A 141 -4.78 -2.49 13.51
CA VAL A 141 -5.15 -1.69 12.33
C VAL A 141 -4.14 -1.99 11.23
N LEU A 142 -4.60 -2.11 10.00
CA LEU A 142 -3.72 -2.14 8.84
C LEU A 142 -3.73 -0.78 8.16
N LEU A 143 -2.55 -0.23 7.89
CA LEU A 143 -2.36 0.94 7.03
C LEU A 143 -1.49 0.55 5.84
N GLY A 144 -2.08 0.55 4.65
CA GLY A 144 -1.36 0.27 3.40
C GLY A 144 -1.36 1.48 2.47
N GLN A 145 -0.17 1.94 2.11
CA GLN A 145 -0.01 3.04 1.16
C GLN A 145 0.44 2.55 -0.22
N SER A 146 -0.18 3.04 -1.28
CA SER A 146 0.18 2.74 -2.67
C SER A 146 0.35 1.22 -2.91
N LEU A 147 1.54 0.77 -3.31
CA LEU A 147 1.86 -0.65 -3.50
C LEU A 147 1.54 -1.48 -2.24
N GLY A 148 1.90 -0.98 -1.05
CA GLY A 148 1.63 -1.69 0.20
C GLY A 148 0.15 -1.92 0.45
N GLY A 149 -0.71 -0.98 0.04
CA GLY A 149 -2.16 -1.15 0.07
C GLY A 149 -2.64 -2.22 -0.92
N ALA A 150 -2.08 -2.25 -2.14
CA ALA A 150 -2.43 -3.27 -3.13
C ALA A 150 -2.00 -4.67 -2.69
N LEU A 151 -0.79 -4.81 -2.15
CA LEU A 151 -0.29 -6.06 -1.57
C LEU A 151 -1.17 -6.52 -0.41
N ALA A 152 -1.54 -5.60 0.51
CA ALA A 152 -2.42 -5.91 1.64
C ALA A 152 -3.80 -6.41 1.19
N ILE A 153 -4.42 -5.75 0.22
CA ILE A 153 -5.73 -6.14 -0.31
C ILE A 153 -5.67 -7.55 -0.90
N HIS A 154 -4.66 -7.84 -1.72
CA HIS A 154 -4.51 -9.16 -2.32
C HIS A 154 -4.23 -10.24 -1.27
N TYR A 155 -3.29 -9.98 -0.36
CA TYR A 155 -2.91 -10.91 0.71
C TYR A 155 -4.12 -11.23 1.60
N LEU A 156 -4.80 -10.23 2.14
CA LEU A 156 -5.95 -10.42 3.02
C LEU A 156 -7.11 -11.12 2.32
N ALA A 157 -7.31 -10.91 1.03
CA ALA A 157 -8.35 -11.59 0.27
C ALA A 157 -8.12 -13.11 0.15
N GLY A 158 -6.88 -13.57 0.29
CA GLY A 158 -6.50 -14.98 0.38
C GLY A 158 -6.48 -15.55 1.80
N HIS A 159 -6.54 -14.68 2.83
CA HIS A 159 -6.36 -15.03 4.24
C HIS A 159 -7.49 -14.44 5.12
N PRO A 160 -8.72 -14.97 5.03
CA PRO A 160 -9.86 -14.43 5.80
C PRO A 160 -9.61 -14.43 7.31
N GLU A 161 -8.89 -15.43 7.85
CA GLU A 161 -8.50 -15.52 9.26
C GLU A 161 -7.58 -14.35 9.69
N ARG A 162 -6.83 -13.75 8.76
CA ARG A 162 -6.02 -12.55 9.00
C ARG A 162 -6.86 -11.29 8.95
N GLN A 163 -7.89 -11.24 8.11
CA GLN A 163 -8.82 -10.09 8.06
C GLN A 163 -9.52 -9.90 9.41
N GLU A 164 -9.96 -10.98 10.05
CA GLU A 164 -10.67 -10.97 11.34
C GLU A 164 -9.82 -10.42 12.50
N GLN A 165 -8.50 -10.35 12.32
CA GLN A 165 -7.59 -9.79 13.32
C GLN A 165 -7.58 -8.25 13.35
N PHE A 166 -8.16 -7.60 12.35
CA PHE A 166 -8.14 -6.14 12.24
C PHE A 166 -9.47 -5.51 12.66
N LYS A 167 -9.37 -4.48 13.51
CA LYS A 167 -10.47 -3.57 13.81
C LYS A 167 -10.84 -2.72 12.59
N ALA A 168 -9.83 -2.32 11.80
CA ALA A 168 -9.99 -1.42 10.67
C ALA A 168 -8.86 -1.60 9.64
N LEU A 169 -9.19 -1.35 8.37
CA LEU A 169 -8.26 -1.32 7.26
C LEU A 169 -8.24 0.10 6.66
N VAL A 170 -7.05 0.68 6.54
CA VAL A 170 -6.85 2.02 5.95
C VAL A 170 -5.97 1.88 4.73
N PHE A 171 -6.43 2.42 3.61
CA PHE A 171 -5.76 2.38 2.32
C PHE A 171 -5.57 3.81 1.79
N ASP A 172 -4.36 4.18 1.39
CA ASP A 172 -4.03 5.51 0.91
C ASP A 172 -3.33 5.46 -0.45
N GLY A 173 -3.94 6.09 -1.47
CA GLY A 173 -3.38 6.19 -2.82
C GLY A 173 -3.16 4.85 -3.52
N VAL A 174 -4.01 3.85 -3.29
CA VAL A 174 -3.80 2.47 -3.75
C VAL A 174 -4.10 2.31 -5.24
N PRO A 175 -3.17 1.72 -6.03
CA PRO A 175 -3.43 1.36 -7.42
C PRO A 175 -4.44 0.21 -7.51
N ALA A 176 -5.43 0.36 -8.37
CA ALA A 176 -6.41 -0.70 -8.62
C ALA A 176 -5.81 -1.84 -9.45
N SER A 177 -4.98 -1.52 -10.46
CA SER A 177 -4.37 -2.46 -11.38
C SER A 177 -2.91 -2.10 -11.61
N TYR A 178 -2.00 -3.06 -11.46
CA TYR A 178 -0.58 -2.88 -11.76
C TYR A 178 -0.36 -2.57 -13.24
N ARG A 179 -1.05 -3.30 -14.12
CA ARG A 179 -1.03 -3.06 -15.57
C ARG A 179 -1.59 -1.68 -15.91
N GLY A 180 -2.66 -1.26 -15.23
CA GLY A 180 -3.25 0.06 -15.39
C GLY A 180 -2.28 1.19 -15.06
N ILE A 181 -1.53 1.07 -13.97
CA ILE A 181 -0.49 2.05 -13.60
C ILE A 181 0.67 2.03 -14.58
N ALA A 182 1.16 0.85 -14.98
CA ALA A 182 2.21 0.76 -15.98
C ALA A 182 1.79 1.45 -17.30
N ARG A 183 0.56 1.24 -17.74
CA ARG A 183 0.01 1.92 -18.91
C ARG A 183 -0.05 3.43 -18.73
N HIS A 184 -0.52 3.92 -17.58
CA HIS A 184 -0.58 5.34 -17.26
C HIS A 184 0.83 6.00 -17.30
N MET A 185 1.83 5.33 -16.73
CA MET A 185 3.22 5.82 -16.76
C MET A 185 3.79 5.87 -18.18
N LEU A 186 3.50 4.85 -19.00
CA LEU A 186 3.94 4.78 -20.40
C LEU A 186 3.22 5.81 -21.29
N ASP A 187 1.98 6.18 -20.97
CA ASP A 187 1.18 7.20 -21.68
C ASP A 187 1.78 8.59 -21.53
N GLY A 188 2.37 8.88 -20.37
CA GLY A 188 2.99 10.18 -20.06
C GLY A 188 4.26 10.50 -20.85
N ALA A 189 4.86 9.56 -21.60
CA ALA A 189 6.10 9.75 -22.33
C ALA A 189 5.88 9.54 -23.84
N TRP A 190 6.16 10.57 -24.64
CA TRP A 190 5.91 10.56 -26.09
C TRP A 190 6.55 9.37 -26.83
N LEU A 191 7.70 8.88 -26.36
CA LEU A 191 8.42 7.76 -26.96
C LEU A 191 7.72 6.41 -26.69
N THR A 192 7.13 6.24 -25.51
CA THR A 192 6.47 4.99 -25.11
C THR A 192 4.97 4.98 -25.35
N TRP A 193 4.37 6.16 -25.56
CA TRP A 193 2.94 6.32 -25.80
C TRP A 193 2.36 5.35 -26.85
N PRO A 194 2.98 5.12 -28.06
CA PRO A 194 2.42 4.18 -29.03
C PRO A 194 2.50 2.71 -28.59
N LEU A 195 3.39 2.41 -27.64
CA LEU A 195 3.67 1.05 -27.15
C LEU A 195 3.07 0.78 -25.76
N GLN A 196 2.35 1.75 -25.18
CA GLN A 196 1.81 1.63 -23.83
C GLN A 196 0.97 0.37 -23.61
N VAL A 197 0.14 0.00 -24.60
CA VAL A 197 -0.72 -1.19 -24.49
C VAL A 197 0.11 -2.48 -24.52
N PRO A 198 0.92 -2.77 -25.55
CA PRO A 198 1.70 -4.01 -25.57
C PRO A 198 2.74 -4.10 -24.45
N LEU A 199 3.41 -3.00 -24.08
CA LEU A 199 4.38 -3.00 -22.99
C LEU A 199 3.72 -3.21 -21.62
N SER A 200 2.54 -2.65 -21.38
CA SER A 200 1.83 -2.88 -20.13
C SER A 200 1.41 -4.33 -19.91
N TRP A 201 1.28 -5.11 -20.96
CA TRP A 201 0.96 -6.55 -20.86
C TRP A 201 2.11 -7.39 -20.28
N LEU A 202 3.34 -6.87 -20.28
CA LEU A 202 4.48 -7.50 -19.62
C LEU A 202 4.36 -7.42 -18.09
N VAL A 203 3.52 -6.51 -17.57
CA VAL A 203 3.29 -6.37 -16.13
C VAL A 203 2.22 -7.38 -15.70
N PRO A 204 2.52 -8.28 -14.74
CA PRO A 204 1.53 -9.20 -14.20
C PRO A 204 0.43 -8.42 -13.47
N ASP A 205 -0.83 -8.80 -13.67
CA ASP A 205 -2.00 -8.09 -13.14
C ASP A 205 -2.88 -8.98 -12.24
N GLY A 206 -2.57 -10.28 -12.15
CA GLY A 206 -3.39 -11.24 -11.39
C GLY A 206 -3.56 -10.88 -9.93
N ASP A 207 -2.51 -10.33 -9.32
CA ASP A 207 -2.47 -9.94 -7.90
C ASP A 207 -2.93 -8.50 -7.67
N SER A 208 -3.42 -7.81 -8.70
CA SER A 208 -3.91 -6.44 -8.56
C SER A 208 -5.09 -6.33 -7.60
N ALA A 209 -5.12 -5.25 -6.85
CA ALA A 209 -6.10 -5.00 -5.80
C ALA A 209 -7.55 -5.10 -6.30
N ILE A 210 -7.82 -4.68 -7.53
CA ILE A 210 -9.16 -4.70 -8.12
C ILE A 210 -9.75 -6.13 -8.20
N HIS A 211 -8.92 -7.16 -8.39
CA HIS A 211 -9.36 -8.54 -8.46
C HIS A 211 -9.62 -9.17 -7.09
N SER A 212 -9.25 -8.46 -6.01
CA SER A 212 -9.23 -8.98 -4.64
C SER A 212 -10.12 -8.22 -3.67
N VAL A 213 -10.28 -6.91 -3.85
CA VAL A 213 -10.94 -6.02 -2.87
C VAL A 213 -12.38 -6.44 -2.53
N ALA A 214 -13.12 -7.04 -3.47
CA ALA A 214 -14.48 -7.56 -3.23
C ALA A 214 -14.54 -8.77 -2.28
N ARG A 215 -13.38 -9.41 -1.99
CA ARG A 215 -13.30 -10.53 -1.05
C ARG A 215 -12.95 -10.08 0.37
N LEU A 216 -12.59 -8.80 0.55
CA LEU A 216 -12.43 -8.25 1.90
C LEU A 216 -13.80 -8.13 2.56
N SER A 217 -13.90 -8.61 3.79
CA SER A 217 -15.12 -8.61 4.59
C SER A 217 -14.76 -8.53 6.08
N GLY A 218 -15.71 -8.08 6.90
CA GLY A 218 -15.55 -8.02 8.36
C GLY A 218 -15.01 -6.68 8.86
N ALA A 219 -13.78 -6.33 8.57
CA ALA A 219 -13.20 -5.06 9.02
C ALA A 219 -13.68 -3.88 8.15
N PRO A 220 -14.11 -2.77 8.76
CA PRO A 220 -14.40 -1.53 8.05
C PRO A 220 -13.18 -1.00 7.29
N MET A 221 -13.43 -0.43 6.10
CA MET A 221 -12.38 0.08 5.21
C MET A 221 -12.49 1.58 5.01
N LEU A 222 -11.37 2.30 5.20
CA LEU A 222 -11.22 3.69 4.82
C LEU A 222 -10.24 3.81 3.67
N PHE A 223 -10.70 4.32 2.54
CA PHE A 223 -9.88 4.64 1.39
C PHE A 223 -9.62 6.15 1.36
N PHE A 224 -8.36 6.55 1.50
CA PHE A 224 -7.92 7.89 1.17
C PHE A 224 -7.44 7.94 -0.27
N HIS A 225 -7.77 9.00 -0.99
CA HIS A 225 -7.21 9.25 -2.32
C HIS A 225 -7.15 10.74 -2.63
N SER A 226 -5.99 11.20 -3.05
CA SER A 226 -5.84 12.60 -3.47
C SER A 226 -6.45 12.82 -4.86
N ILE A 227 -7.18 13.92 -5.02
CA ILE A 227 -7.70 14.33 -6.33
C ILE A 227 -6.60 14.89 -7.23
N ASP A 228 -5.45 15.24 -6.65
CA ASP A 228 -4.29 15.81 -7.33
C ASP A 228 -3.19 14.75 -7.57
N ASP A 229 -3.47 13.45 -7.28
CA ASP A 229 -2.51 12.36 -7.44
C ASP A 229 -2.23 12.08 -8.92
N THR A 230 -1.02 12.38 -9.35
CA THR A 230 -0.54 12.18 -10.73
C THR A 230 0.15 10.83 -10.93
N ILE A 231 0.48 10.12 -9.86
CA ILE A 231 1.13 8.79 -9.91
C ILE A 231 0.08 7.68 -9.98
N VAL A 232 -0.90 7.75 -9.07
CA VAL A 232 -2.05 6.83 -9.04
C VAL A 232 -3.31 7.68 -9.20
N PRO A 233 -3.83 7.84 -10.44
CA PRO A 233 -5.01 8.66 -10.68
C PRO A 233 -6.21 8.27 -9.83
N LEU A 234 -7.04 9.28 -9.45
CA LEU A 234 -8.21 9.14 -8.56
C LEU A 234 -9.14 8.00 -8.96
N GLU A 235 -9.25 7.71 -10.24
CA GLU A 235 -10.08 6.64 -10.79
C GLU A 235 -9.76 5.27 -10.18
N ASN A 236 -8.51 5.05 -9.73
CA ASN A 236 -8.10 3.83 -9.02
C ASN A 236 -8.81 3.72 -7.66
N GLY A 237 -8.78 4.78 -6.85
CA GLY A 237 -9.45 4.81 -5.55
C GLY A 237 -10.97 4.65 -5.69
N ILE A 238 -11.57 5.31 -6.69
CA ILE A 238 -13.00 5.18 -6.98
C ILE A 238 -13.35 3.74 -7.40
N ALA A 239 -12.53 3.10 -8.24
CA ALA A 239 -12.75 1.74 -8.69
C ALA A 239 -12.69 0.73 -7.52
N LEU A 240 -11.66 0.84 -6.66
CA LEU A 240 -11.54 0.00 -5.47
C LEU A 240 -12.71 0.21 -4.51
N TYR A 241 -13.04 1.48 -4.20
CA TYR A 241 -14.17 1.79 -3.35
C TYR A 241 -15.47 1.20 -3.88
N ARG A 242 -15.78 1.36 -5.17
CA ARG A 242 -17.01 0.83 -5.76
C ARG A 242 -17.11 -0.68 -5.61
N GLN A 243 -16.01 -1.41 -5.76
CA GLN A 243 -15.98 -2.87 -5.74
C GLN A 243 -15.86 -3.46 -4.34
N ALA A 244 -15.28 -2.74 -3.37
CA ALA A 244 -15.16 -3.17 -1.98
C ALA A 244 -16.55 -3.39 -1.37
N ARG A 245 -16.65 -4.31 -0.39
CA ARG A 245 -17.88 -4.55 0.40
C ARG A 245 -18.00 -3.55 1.54
N PRO A 246 -19.23 -3.19 1.95
CA PRO A 246 -19.44 -2.42 3.18
C PRO A 246 -18.98 -3.21 4.44
N PRO A 247 -18.63 -2.52 5.55
CA PRO A 247 -18.58 -1.07 5.71
C PRO A 247 -17.34 -0.46 5.04
N LYS A 248 -17.53 0.61 4.29
CA LYS A 248 -16.44 1.27 3.56
C LYS A 248 -16.71 2.76 3.40
N VAL A 249 -15.64 3.56 3.43
CA VAL A 249 -15.69 5.01 3.17
C VAL A 249 -14.60 5.38 2.18
N LEU A 250 -14.89 6.30 1.25
CA LEU A 250 -13.90 6.97 0.42
C LEU A 250 -13.77 8.42 0.89
N GLN A 251 -12.59 8.78 1.37
CA GLN A 251 -12.22 10.12 1.77
C GLN A 251 -11.30 10.73 0.72
N LEU A 252 -11.77 11.77 0.07
CA LEU A 252 -10.96 12.52 -0.88
C LEU A 252 -10.03 13.48 -0.13
N THR A 253 -8.79 13.55 -0.59
CA THR A 253 -7.76 14.44 -0.07
C THR A 253 -7.19 15.32 -1.19
N ARG A 254 -6.25 16.18 -0.85
CA ARG A 254 -5.43 16.95 -1.79
C ARG A 254 -3.96 16.71 -1.52
N GLY A 255 -3.12 17.15 -2.45
CA GLY A 255 -1.68 17.00 -2.39
C GLY A 255 -1.15 15.88 -3.29
N GLY A 256 0.15 15.63 -3.24
CA GLY A 256 0.80 14.59 -4.05
C GLY A 256 0.46 13.18 -3.58
N HIS A 257 0.96 12.21 -4.33
CA HIS A 257 0.80 10.78 -4.04
C HIS A 257 1.28 10.44 -2.61
N VAL A 258 0.43 9.75 -1.83
CA VAL A 258 0.66 9.31 -0.44
C VAL A 258 1.13 10.41 0.54
N GLN A 259 0.81 11.66 0.26
CA GLN A 259 1.08 12.80 1.15
C GLN A 259 -0.08 13.12 2.10
N THR A 260 -1.09 12.27 2.17
CA THR A 260 -2.31 12.45 2.97
C THR A 260 -1.99 12.85 4.40
N PHE A 261 -1.08 12.15 5.07
CA PHE A 261 -0.78 12.38 6.49
C PHE A 261 0.26 13.49 6.75
N ALA A 262 0.66 14.25 5.73
CA ALA A 262 1.37 15.51 5.92
C ALA A 262 0.45 16.60 6.51
N GLU A 263 -0.87 16.46 6.35
CA GLU A 263 -1.87 17.40 6.86
C GLU A 263 -2.58 16.83 8.10
N ALA A 264 -2.59 17.62 9.18
CA ALA A 264 -3.25 17.24 10.45
C ALA A 264 -4.74 16.92 10.29
N THR A 265 -5.42 17.58 9.35
CA THR A 265 -6.83 17.31 9.04
C THR A 265 -7.08 15.85 8.69
N TRP A 266 -6.22 15.26 7.87
CA TRP A 266 -6.39 13.86 7.43
C TRP A 266 -5.93 12.86 8.50
N GLN A 267 -4.97 13.25 9.35
CA GLN A 267 -4.62 12.49 10.55
C GLN A 267 -5.84 12.41 11.49
N GLU A 268 -6.53 13.54 11.74
CA GLU A 268 -7.75 13.58 12.55
C GLU A 268 -8.87 12.74 11.95
N VAL A 269 -9.06 12.79 10.63
CA VAL A 269 -10.05 11.95 9.92
C VAL A 269 -9.78 10.47 10.14
N MET A 270 -8.51 10.05 10.03
CA MET A 270 -8.13 8.67 10.33
C MET A 270 -8.43 8.31 11.78
N LEU A 271 -8.06 9.16 12.74
CA LEU A 271 -8.33 8.91 14.17
C LEU A 271 -9.82 8.76 14.46
N ARG A 272 -10.67 9.63 13.92
CA ARG A 272 -12.13 9.52 14.06
C ARG A 272 -12.66 8.21 13.47
N PHE A 273 -12.13 7.79 12.33
CA PHE A 273 -12.46 6.48 11.76
C PHE A 273 -12.03 5.35 12.68
N LEU A 274 -10.83 5.40 13.25
CA LEU A 274 -10.33 4.37 14.15
C LEU A 274 -11.08 4.33 15.49
N ASP A 275 -11.62 5.46 15.96
CA ASP A 275 -12.43 5.51 17.18
C ASP A 275 -13.81 4.85 16.97
N ASP A 276 -14.48 5.06 15.81
CA ASP A 276 -15.75 4.43 15.46
C ASP A 276 -15.78 4.00 13.98
N PRO A 277 -15.12 2.88 13.62
CA PRO A 277 -15.00 2.47 12.23
C PRO A 277 -16.33 2.11 11.55
N HIS A 278 -17.33 1.67 12.32
CA HIS A 278 -18.64 1.28 11.79
C HIS A 278 -19.60 2.48 11.60
N GLY A 279 -19.51 3.48 12.47
CA GLY A 279 -20.35 4.69 12.39
C GLY A 279 -19.76 5.81 11.54
N PHE A 280 -18.48 5.71 11.15
CA PHE A 280 -17.81 6.75 10.39
C PHE A 280 -18.31 6.86 8.95
N THR A 281 -18.71 8.07 8.53
CA THR A 281 -19.27 8.34 7.19
C THR A 281 -18.36 9.16 6.28
N GLY A 282 -17.20 9.59 6.78
CA GLY A 282 -16.27 10.48 6.06
C GLY A 282 -16.71 11.94 6.07
N LEU A 283 -15.85 12.82 5.58
CA LEU A 283 -16.12 14.25 5.42
C LEU A 283 -16.71 14.61 4.05
N ARG A 284 -16.43 13.78 3.03
CA ARG A 284 -17.00 13.94 1.67
C ARG A 284 -17.48 12.60 1.16
N ARG A 285 -18.68 12.61 0.57
CA ARG A 285 -19.30 11.43 -0.05
C ARG A 285 -18.89 11.34 -1.52
N LEU A 286 -18.92 10.13 -2.08
CA LEU A 286 -18.62 9.88 -3.50
C LEU A 286 -19.51 10.73 -4.45
N ALA A 287 -20.75 11.01 -4.07
CA ALA A 287 -21.68 11.83 -4.85
C ALA A 287 -21.24 13.31 -5.01
N GLU A 288 -20.28 13.76 -4.18
CA GLU A 288 -19.73 15.13 -4.23
C GLU A 288 -18.50 15.23 -5.16
N ILE A 289 -18.07 14.12 -5.78
CA ILE A 289 -16.99 14.11 -6.76
C ILE A 289 -17.55 14.59 -8.10
N PRO A 290 -17.04 15.71 -8.68
CA PRO A 290 -17.44 16.14 -10.01
C PRO A 290 -17.20 15.01 -11.03
N ASN A 291 -18.21 14.69 -11.83
CA ASN A 291 -18.00 13.82 -12.99
C ASN A 291 -17.10 14.57 -13.98
N ARG A 292 -15.90 14.08 -14.24
CA ARG A 292 -15.00 14.68 -15.25
C ARG A 292 -15.60 14.70 -16.67
N GLU A 293 -16.62 13.88 -16.95
CA GLU A 293 -17.33 13.87 -18.22
C GLU A 293 -18.12 15.17 -18.49
N SER A 294 -18.40 15.98 -17.44
CA SER A 294 -19.11 17.26 -17.61
C SER A 294 -18.18 18.48 -17.82
N ALA A 295 -16.86 18.30 -17.76
CA ALA A 295 -15.88 19.35 -18.05
C ALA A 295 -15.37 19.22 -19.50
N GLN A 296 -16.26 19.31 -20.50
CA GLN A 296 -15.83 19.67 -21.84
C GLN A 296 -15.39 21.16 -21.80
N PRO A 297 -14.22 21.51 -22.36
CA PRO A 297 -13.90 22.93 -22.52
C PRO A 297 -14.97 23.53 -23.41
N GLU A 298 -15.69 24.53 -22.88
CA GLU A 298 -16.49 25.41 -23.70
C GLU A 298 -15.61 25.94 -24.84
N GLY A 299 -16.00 25.57 -26.06
CA GLY A 299 -15.32 26.01 -27.25
C GLY A 299 -15.32 27.56 -27.25
N ASN A 300 -14.14 28.11 -27.34
CA ASN A 300 -13.95 29.54 -27.57
C ASN A 300 -14.39 29.85 -29.00
N PRO A 301 -15.20 30.88 -29.24
CA PRO A 301 -15.70 31.28 -30.55
C PRO A 301 -14.59 31.77 -31.50
#